data_7485627a4532ace3ec43e6d57f2d4b2f
#
_entry.id   7485627a4532ace3ec43e6d57f2d4b2f
#
_cell.length_a   1.000
_cell.length_b   1.000
_cell.length_c   1.000
_cell.angle_alpha   90.00
_cell.angle_beta   90.00
_cell.angle_gamma   90.00
#
_symmetry.space_group_name_H-M   'P 1'
#
loop_
_entity.id
_entity.type
_entity.pdbx_description
1 polymer ?
#
loop_
_entity_poly.entity_id
_entity_poly.type
_entity_poly.pdbx_seq_one_letter_code
_entity_poly.pdbx_strand_id
1 'polypeptide(L)'
;MKLVTFTAGGSAARVGALSEDETRVFDLAAADNQPYFQTMLDLIEAGDPAVARAREIVAAAGDNTGGGAVFAFADVELLTPVPQPPQIRDFLCFERHLLNSFEMLRKKKAQAEPDPEEALKRFEAEGAFAVPQIWYDQPLFYKPSRLGVIGTGTDVIWPFFSEMLDYEMEFGCWLGKGGKDVDPKDATDMIFGYSIFNDISARDT
;
A
#
# COMPACT_ATOMS: atom_id res chain seq x y z
N MET A 1 -13.17 -8.35 6.89
CA MET A 1 -12.08 -9.02 7.65
C MET A 1 -10.79 -8.32 7.32
N LYS A 2 -9.95 -8.04 8.32
CA LYS A 2 -8.59 -7.51 8.13
C LYS A 2 -7.60 -8.65 8.26
N LEU A 3 -6.79 -8.84 7.22
CA LEU A 3 -5.70 -9.82 7.20
C LEU A 3 -4.37 -9.10 7.48
N VAL A 4 -3.48 -9.77 8.18
CA VAL A 4 -2.19 -9.21 8.60
C VAL A 4 -1.08 -10.23 8.41
N THR A 5 0.12 -9.75 8.15
CA THR A 5 1.36 -10.51 8.35
C THR A 5 2.01 -9.97 9.62
N PHE A 6 2.37 -10.85 10.53
CA PHE A 6 2.86 -10.48 11.85
C PHE A 6 3.97 -11.39 12.35
N THR A 7 4.68 -10.96 13.36
CA THR A 7 5.57 -11.78 14.19
C THR A 7 5.19 -11.64 15.65
N ALA A 8 5.46 -12.68 16.44
CA ALA A 8 5.27 -12.70 17.88
C ALA A 8 6.54 -13.20 18.55
N GLY A 9 7.10 -12.43 19.49
CA GLY A 9 8.32 -12.79 20.22
C GLY A 9 9.54 -13.07 19.33
N GLY A 10 9.68 -12.37 18.19
CA GLY A 10 10.80 -12.53 17.26
C GLY A 10 10.74 -13.82 16.42
N SER A 11 9.57 -14.46 16.32
CA SER A 11 9.36 -15.65 15.49
C SER A 11 9.41 -15.30 13.98
N ALA A 12 9.35 -16.33 13.12
CA ALA A 12 9.13 -16.14 11.69
C ALA A 12 7.79 -15.44 11.42
N ALA A 13 7.71 -14.78 10.26
CA ALA A 13 6.48 -14.15 9.80
C ALA A 13 5.32 -15.16 9.70
N ARG A 14 4.13 -14.74 10.10
CA ARG A 14 2.91 -15.55 10.13
C ARG A 14 1.76 -14.78 9.49
N VAL A 15 0.80 -15.50 8.96
CA VAL A 15 -0.43 -14.91 8.43
C VAL A 15 -1.52 -14.96 9.49
N GLY A 16 -2.17 -13.84 9.70
CA GLY A 16 -3.23 -13.70 10.68
C GLY A 16 -4.44 -12.93 10.16
N ALA A 17 -5.50 -13.02 10.94
CA ALA A 17 -6.67 -12.18 10.80
C ALA A 17 -6.94 -11.44 12.12
N LEU A 18 -7.39 -10.18 12.04
CA LEU A 18 -7.77 -9.41 13.22
C LEU A 18 -9.19 -9.78 13.67
N SER A 19 -9.41 -9.72 14.99
CA SER A 19 -10.75 -9.67 15.55
C SER A 19 -11.48 -8.40 15.09
N GLU A 20 -12.81 -8.37 15.22
CA GLU A 20 -13.62 -7.23 14.81
C GLU A 20 -13.27 -5.96 15.60
N ASP A 21 -12.97 -6.10 16.87
CA ASP A 21 -12.53 -5.04 17.77
C ASP A 21 -11.03 -4.69 17.67
N GLU A 22 -10.30 -5.41 16.80
CA GLU A 22 -8.85 -5.24 16.57
C GLU A 22 -7.96 -5.44 17.80
N THR A 23 -8.45 -6.12 18.81
CA THR A 23 -7.68 -6.38 20.04
C THR A 23 -6.88 -7.68 19.98
N ARG A 24 -7.18 -8.58 19.01
CA ARG A 24 -6.58 -9.91 18.88
C ARG A 24 -6.16 -10.20 17.44
N VAL A 25 -5.14 -11.03 17.32
CA VAL A 25 -4.67 -11.60 16.06
C VAL A 25 -4.83 -13.13 16.10
N PHE A 26 -5.54 -13.68 15.14
CA PHE A 26 -5.71 -15.12 14.96
C PHE A 26 -4.64 -15.63 13.99
N ASP A 27 -3.74 -16.50 14.44
CA ASP A 27 -2.75 -17.18 13.60
C ASP A 27 -3.46 -18.25 12.78
N LEU A 28 -3.60 -18.03 11.50
CA LEU A 28 -4.37 -18.90 10.63
C LEU A 28 -3.71 -20.27 10.43
N ALA A 29 -2.37 -20.29 10.29
CA ALA A 29 -1.63 -21.54 10.13
C ALA A 29 -1.60 -22.38 11.40
N ALA A 30 -1.56 -21.75 12.59
CA ALA A 30 -1.64 -22.47 13.85
C ALA A 30 -3.06 -23.01 14.13
N ALA A 31 -4.10 -22.30 13.66
CA ALA A 31 -5.48 -22.73 13.81
C ALA A 31 -5.87 -23.85 12.83
N ASP A 32 -5.37 -23.79 11.61
CA ASP A 32 -5.62 -24.76 10.55
C ASP A 32 -4.41 -24.80 9.61
N ASN A 33 -3.59 -25.85 9.71
CA ASN A 33 -2.34 -25.98 8.97
C ASN A 33 -2.57 -26.28 7.48
N GLN A 34 -3.22 -25.33 6.80
CA GLN A 34 -3.40 -25.38 5.34
C GLN A 34 -2.20 -24.75 4.62
N PRO A 35 -1.81 -25.27 3.44
CA PRO A 35 -0.71 -24.69 2.66
C PRO A 35 -0.90 -23.21 2.35
N TYR A 36 -2.11 -22.78 2.09
CA TYR A 36 -2.43 -21.38 1.75
C TYR A 36 -2.43 -20.43 2.95
N PHE A 37 -2.15 -20.89 4.17
CA PHE A 37 -1.94 -20.04 5.34
C PHE A 37 -0.48 -19.86 5.72
N GLN A 38 0.46 -20.37 4.92
CA GLN A 38 1.88 -20.28 5.23
C GLN A 38 2.42 -18.87 4.99
N THR A 39 1.97 -18.22 3.91
CA THR A 39 2.30 -16.82 3.61
C THR A 39 1.07 -16.06 3.15
N MET A 40 1.10 -14.72 3.26
CA MET A 40 0.03 -13.88 2.72
C MET A 40 -0.11 -14.03 1.20
N LEU A 41 0.98 -14.27 0.50
CA LEU A 41 0.96 -14.50 -0.94
C LEU A 41 0.21 -15.79 -1.29
N ASP A 42 0.48 -16.89 -0.57
CA ASP A 42 -0.25 -18.17 -0.74
C ASP A 42 -1.75 -17.98 -0.50
N LEU A 43 -2.12 -17.18 0.51
CA LEU A 43 -3.52 -16.88 0.81
C LEU A 43 -4.18 -16.08 -0.31
N ILE A 44 -3.49 -15.06 -0.82
CA ILE A 44 -3.96 -14.25 -1.96
C ILE A 44 -4.14 -15.12 -3.21
N GLU A 45 -3.17 -15.99 -3.51
CA GLU A 45 -3.22 -16.88 -4.67
C GLU A 45 -4.34 -17.92 -4.56
N ALA A 46 -4.62 -18.41 -3.35
CA ALA A 46 -5.74 -19.33 -3.10
C ALA A 46 -7.12 -18.63 -3.17
N GLY A 47 -7.18 -17.31 -2.96
CA GLY A 47 -8.37 -16.49 -3.16
C GLY A 47 -9.54 -16.79 -2.23
N ASP A 48 -10.75 -16.76 -2.78
CA ASP A 48 -12.00 -16.86 -2.01
C ASP A 48 -12.10 -18.08 -1.06
N PRO A 49 -11.67 -19.30 -1.42
CA PRO A 49 -11.70 -20.45 -0.51
C PRO A 49 -10.87 -20.23 0.75
N ALA A 50 -9.67 -19.63 0.61
CA ALA A 50 -8.80 -19.35 1.76
C ALA A 50 -9.40 -18.24 2.64
N VAL A 51 -9.97 -17.21 2.03
CA VAL A 51 -10.65 -16.12 2.74
C VAL A 51 -11.89 -16.64 3.49
N ALA A 52 -12.69 -17.51 2.87
CA ALA A 52 -13.85 -18.13 3.53
C ALA A 52 -13.41 -18.94 4.75
N ARG A 53 -12.35 -19.76 4.58
CA ARG A 53 -11.83 -20.56 5.68
C ARG A 53 -11.26 -19.71 6.82
N ALA A 54 -10.56 -18.63 6.51
CA ALA A 54 -10.08 -17.67 7.52
C ALA A 54 -11.24 -17.04 8.32
N ARG A 55 -12.37 -16.73 7.67
CA ARG A 55 -13.57 -16.21 8.34
C ARG A 55 -14.18 -17.26 9.30
N GLU A 56 -14.23 -18.53 8.89
CA GLU A 56 -14.70 -19.61 9.74
C GLU A 56 -13.83 -19.76 11.00
N ILE A 57 -12.49 -19.70 10.85
CA ILE A 57 -11.53 -19.76 11.97
C ILE A 57 -11.81 -18.64 12.96
N VAL A 58 -11.90 -17.40 12.48
CA VAL A 58 -12.17 -16.22 13.33
C VAL A 58 -13.52 -16.36 14.04
N ALA A 59 -14.56 -16.79 13.32
CA ALA A 59 -15.89 -16.97 13.89
C ALA A 59 -15.94 -18.08 14.94
N ALA A 60 -15.23 -19.20 14.71
CA ALA A 60 -15.20 -20.33 15.63
C ALA A 60 -14.38 -20.06 16.89
N ALA A 61 -13.36 -19.23 16.82
CA ALA A 61 -12.50 -18.90 17.96
C ALA A 61 -13.23 -18.11 19.06
N GLY A 62 -14.22 -17.30 18.71
CA GLY A 62 -15.01 -16.49 19.65
C GLY A 62 -14.11 -15.74 20.64
N ASP A 63 -14.42 -15.87 21.96
CA ASP A 63 -13.62 -15.28 23.04
C ASP A 63 -12.51 -16.22 23.56
N ASN A 64 -12.33 -17.37 22.95
CA ASN A 64 -11.35 -18.36 23.40
C ASN A 64 -9.93 -17.94 23.03
N THR A 65 -9.11 -17.59 24.01
CA THR A 65 -7.69 -17.23 23.88
C THR A 65 -6.76 -18.42 24.12
N GLY A 66 -7.31 -19.62 24.26
CA GLY A 66 -6.54 -20.85 24.53
C GLY A 66 -6.04 -21.52 23.24
N GLY A 67 -4.82 -22.09 23.28
CA GLY A 67 -4.34 -22.99 22.23
C GLY A 67 -3.20 -22.47 21.37
N GLY A 68 -2.60 -21.31 21.65
CA GLY A 68 -1.41 -20.81 20.92
C GLY A 68 -1.67 -20.26 19.51
N ALA A 69 -2.94 -20.23 19.09
CA ALA A 69 -3.35 -19.64 17.79
C ALA A 69 -3.94 -18.24 17.90
N VAL A 70 -4.01 -17.68 19.10
CA VAL A 70 -4.55 -16.33 19.33
C VAL A 70 -3.58 -15.51 20.17
N PHE A 71 -3.25 -14.33 19.68
CA PHE A 71 -2.36 -13.37 20.33
C PHE A 71 -3.13 -12.09 20.65
N ALA A 72 -2.76 -11.41 21.75
CA ALA A 72 -3.19 -10.04 21.93
C ALA A 72 -2.50 -9.17 20.86
N PHE A 73 -3.23 -8.18 20.30
CA PHE A 73 -2.67 -7.30 19.29
C PHE A 73 -1.42 -6.55 19.80
N ALA A 74 -1.39 -6.21 21.09
CA ALA A 74 -0.24 -5.54 21.71
C ALA A 74 1.03 -6.42 21.81
N ASP A 75 0.90 -7.74 21.67
CA ASP A 75 2.00 -8.69 21.81
C ASP A 75 2.59 -9.13 20.45
N VAL A 76 2.12 -8.54 19.38
CA VAL A 76 2.59 -8.82 18.02
C VAL A 76 3.17 -7.58 17.36
N GLU A 77 4.09 -7.81 16.43
CA GLU A 77 4.61 -6.79 15.53
C GLU A 77 4.04 -7.02 14.15
N LEU A 78 3.39 -5.99 13.59
CA LEU A 78 2.86 -6.05 12.23
C LEU A 78 3.97 -5.81 11.22
N LEU A 79 4.04 -6.69 10.24
CA LEU A 79 4.88 -6.53 9.05
C LEU A 79 4.08 -5.95 7.90
N THR A 80 4.73 -5.72 6.75
CA THR A 80 3.99 -5.42 5.53
C THR A 80 3.05 -6.58 5.20
N PRO A 81 1.89 -6.35 4.61
CA PRO A 81 0.97 -7.45 4.28
C PRO A 81 1.63 -8.56 3.48
N VAL A 82 2.42 -8.20 2.46
CA VAL A 82 3.28 -9.13 1.70
C VAL A 82 4.72 -8.63 1.82
N PRO A 83 5.58 -9.24 2.65
CA PRO A 83 6.94 -8.75 2.91
C PRO A 83 7.82 -8.60 1.67
N GLN A 84 7.59 -9.43 0.67
CA GLN A 84 8.29 -9.35 -0.63
C GLN A 84 7.27 -9.52 -1.75
N PRO A 85 6.51 -8.48 -2.10
CA PRO A 85 5.53 -8.58 -3.15
C PRO A 85 6.22 -8.90 -4.49
N PRO A 86 5.62 -9.71 -5.38
CA PRO A 86 6.19 -10.02 -6.69
C PRO A 86 6.47 -8.78 -7.51
N GLN A 87 5.56 -7.82 -7.48
CA GLN A 87 5.66 -6.54 -8.18
C GLN A 87 4.94 -5.44 -7.41
N ILE A 88 5.40 -4.20 -7.60
CA ILE A 88 4.70 -2.98 -7.23
C ILE A 88 4.62 -2.08 -8.46
N ARG A 89 3.50 -1.41 -8.62
CA ARG A 89 3.29 -0.33 -9.58
C ARG A 89 2.63 0.80 -8.85
N ASP A 90 3.20 1.96 -8.97
CA ASP A 90 2.63 3.17 -8.45
C ASP A 90 2.10 4.02 -9.60
N PHE A 91 0.82 4.37 -9.54
CA PHE A 91 0.08 5.01 -10.63
C PHE A 91 -0.28 6.45 -10.26
N LEU A 92 -0.06 7.35 -11.18
CA LEU A 92 -0.55 8.72 -11.11
C LEU A 92 -2.04 8.77 -11.51
N CYS A 93 -2.94 8.34 -10.62
CA CYS A 93 -4.37 8.20 -10.94
C CYS A 93 -5.21 9.43 -10.61
N PHE A 94 -4.70 10.39 -9.83
CA PHE A 94 -5.51 11.49 -9.33
C PHE A 94 -5.16 12.81 -10.01
N GLU A 95 -6.00 13.28 -10.94
CA GLU A 95 -5.82 14.54 -11.65
C GLU A 95 -5.61 15.71 -10.70
N ARG A 96 -6.37 15.76 -9.61
CA ARG A 96 -6.25 16.85 -8.62
C ARG A 96 -4.87 16.91 -7.99
N HIS A 97 -4.25 15.76 -7.73
CA HIS A 97 -2.88 15.70 -7.22
C HIS A 97 -1.89 16.32 -8.22
N LEU A 98 -2.00 15.96 -9.50
CA LEU A 98 -1.14 16.53 -10.55
C LEU A 98 -1.33 18.01 -10.72
N LEU A 99 -2.57 18.48 -10.76
CA LEU A 99 -2.88 19.91 -10.86
C LEU A 99 -2.26 20.70 -9.71
N ASN A 100 -2.39 20.21 -8.48
CA ASN A 100 -1.81 20.86 -7.30
C ASN A 100 -0.27 20.84 -7.36
N SER A 101 0.33 19.71 -7.75
CA SER A 101 1.79 19.56 -7.86
C SER A 101 2.37 20.49 -8.92
N PHE A 102 1.74 20.59 -10.09
CA PHE A 102 2.18 21.49 -11.15
C PHE A 102 1.96 22.96 -10.80
N GLU A 103 0.89 23.31 -10.08
CA GLU A 103 0.70 24.65 -9.56
C GLU A 103 1.82 25.04 -8.57
N MET A 104 2.15 24.14 -7.63
CA MET A 104 3.27 24.35 -6.70
C MET A 104 4.60 24.52 -7.44
N LEU A 105 4.88 23.65 -8.42
CA LEU A 105 6.10 23.72 -9.21
C LEU A 105 6.20 25.02 -9.98
N ARG A 106 5.10 25.48 -10.59
CA ARG A 106 5.00 26.76 -11.31
C ARG A 106 5.31 27.94 -10.38
N LYS A 107 4.70 27.96 -9.19
CA LYS A 107 4.97 28.98 -8.17
C LYS A 107 6.42 28.98 -7.70
N LYS A 108 6.99 27.81 -7.42
CA LYS A 108 8.39 27.65 -7.01
C LYS A 108 9.36 28.15 -8.10
N LYS A 109 9.08 27.81 -9.35
CA LYS A 109 9.90 28.28 -10.49
C LYS A 109 9.78 29.80 -10.70
N ALA A 110 8.58 30.38 -10.58
CA ALA A 110 8.38 31.81 -10.66
C ALA A 110 9.14 32.56 -9.55
N GLN A 111 9.14 32.06 -8.33
CA GLN A 111 9.88 32.66 -7.21
C GLN A 111 11.40 32.71 -7.42
N ALA A 112 11.95 31.88 -8.30
CA ALA A 112 13.37 31.90 -8.64
C ALA A 112 13.73 32.93 -9.74
N GLU A 113 12.75 33.59 -10.35
CA GLU A 113 12.93 34.60 -11.38
C GLU A 113 13.06 36.01 -10.75
N PRO A 114 13.70 36.97 -11.46
CA PRO A 114 13.86 38.35 -10.98
C PRO A 114 12.53 39.08 -10.70
N ASP A 115 11.48 38.79 -11.46
CA ASP A 115 10.12 39.26 -11.23
C ASP A 115 9.17 38.05 -11.16
N PRO A 116 8.87 37.55 -9.93
CA PRO A 116 8.03 36.39 -9.73
C PRO A 116 6.60 36.54 -10.25
N GLU A 117 6.03 37.75 -10.18
CA GLU A 117 4.65 37.96 -10.64
C GLU A 117 4.54 37.94 -12.17
N GLU A 118 5.49 38.54 -12.86
CA GLU A 118 5.55 38.49 -14.32
C GLU A 118 5.87 37.11 -14.82
N ALA A 119 6.80 36.40 -14.15
CA ALA A 119 7.13 35.02 -14.47
C ALA A 119 5.93 34.09 -14.31
N LEU A 120 5.14 34.23 -13.25
CA LEU A 120 3.93 33.43 -13.03
C LEU A 120 2.91 33.66 -14.16
N LYS A 121 2.63 34.91 -14.51
CA LYS A 121 1.73 35.26 -15.63
C LYS A 121 2.20 34.69 -16.96
N ARG A 122 3.51 34.74 -17.22
CA ARG A 122 4.12 34.16 -18.42
C ARG A 122 3.91 32.63 -18.44
N PHE A 123 4.23 31.93 -17.36
CA PHE A 123 4.06 30.47 -17.27
C PHE A 123 2.60 30.05 -17.43
N GLU A 124 1.65 30.83 -16.93
CA GLU A 124 0.23 30.58 -17.10
C GLU A 124 -0.20 30.80 -18.57
N ALA A 125 0.25 31.86 -19.20
CA ALA A 125 -0.07 32.14 -20.59
C ALA A 125 0.53 31.11 -21.57
N GLU A 126 1.71 30.59 -21.27
CA GLU A 126 2.38 29.55 -22.04
C GLU A 126 1.83 28.14 -21.78
N GLY A 127 0.93 27.97 -20.79
CA GLY A 127 0.48 26.66 -20.34
C GLY A 127 1.60 25.81 -19.73
N ALA A 128 2.65 26.46 -19.20
CA ALA A 128 3.77 25.78 -18.58
C ALA A 128 3.31 25.02 -17.32
N PHE A 129 3.84 23.81 -17.15
CA PHE A 129 3.45 22.91 -16.05
C PHE A 129 1.95 22.56 -16.06
N ALA A 130 1.35 22.42 -17.24
CA ALA A 130 0.04 21.81 -17.39
C ALA A 130 0.15 20.28 -17.38
N VAL A 131 -0.95 19.61 -17.01
CA VAL A 131 -1.02 18.15 -17.10
C VAL A 131 -0.82 17.74 -18.56
N PRO A 132 0.17 16.90 -18.88
CA PRO A 132 0.45 16.55 -20.27
C PRO A 132 -0.66 15.64 -20.83
N GLN A 133 -0.97 15.77 -22.12
CA GLN A 133 -2.02 14.99 -22.79
C GLN A 133 -1.84 13.48 -22.61
N ILE A 134 -0.59 12.99 -22.60
CA ILE A 134 -0.27 11.58 -22.42
C ILE A 134 -0.86 10.98 -21.11
N TRP A 135 -1.05 11.83 -20.08
CA TRP A 135 -1.66 11.38 -18.83
C TRP A 135 -3.14 11.00 -19.00
N TYR A 136 -3.85 11.68 -19.92
CA TYR A 136 -5.25 11.36 -20.23
C TYR A 136 -5.37 10.17 -21.21
N ASP A 137 -4.33 9.94 -22.00
CA ASP A 137 -4.34 8.93 -23.07
C ASP A 137 -4.02 7.52 -22.55
N GLN A 138 -3.20 7.42 -21.48
CA GLN A 138 -2.77 6.12 -20.93
C GLN A 138 -2.38 6.21 -19.45
N PRO A 139 -2.51 5.10 -18.69
CA PRO A 139 -2.05 5.06 -17.31
C PRO A 139 -0.53 5.26 -17.21
N LEU A 140 -0.12 6.27 -16.44
CA LEU A 140 1.29 6.50 -16.12
C LEU A 140 1.61 5.86 -14.78
N PHE A 141 2.74 5.15 -14.68
CA PHE A 141 3.19 4.53 -13.45
C PHE A 141 4.71 4.44 -13.40
N TYR A 142 5.25 4.33 -12.18
CA TYR A 142 6.63 3.92 -11.99
C TYR A 142 6.72 2.58 -11.24
N LYS A 143 7.93 2.03 -11.15
CA LYS A 143 8.22 0.74 -10.53
C LYS A 143 9.08 0.95 -9.30
N PRO A 144 8.48 1.16 -8.13
CA PRO A 144 9.24 1.30 -6.89
C PRO A 144 9.97 0.01 -6.52
N SER A 145 10.94 0.13 -5.62
CA SER A 145 11.65 -1.04 -5.10
C SER A 145 10.73 -1.89 -4.24
N ARG A 146 10.43 -3.10 -4.66
CA ARG A 146 9.65 -4.05 -3.88
C ARG A 146 10.34 -4.51 -2.57
N LEU A 147 11.63 -4.26 -2.43
CA LEU A 147 12.42 -4.62 -1.26
C LEU A 147 12.52 -3.47 -0.24
N GLY A 148 12.05 -2.28 -0.59
CA GLY A 148 12.06 -1.10 0.26
C GLY A 148 10.77 -0.91 1.08
N VAL A 149 9.83 -1.85 1.01
CA VAL A 149 8.57 -1.75 1.76
C VAL A 149 8.79 -2.19 3.20
N ILE A 150 8.38 -1.36 4.14
CA ILE A 150 8.48 -1.61 5.58
C ILE A 150 7.10 -1.69 6.22
N GLY A 151 6.99 -2.34 7.38
CA GLY A 151 5.73 -2.51 8.11
C GLY A 151 5.36 -1.29 8.96
N THR A 152 4.13 -1.30 9.45
CA THR A 152 3.63 -0.31 10.41
C THR A 152 4.51 -0.27 11.67
N GLY A 153 4.82 0.95 12.12
CA GLY A 153 5.64 1.16 13.33
C GLY A 153 7.15 1.07 13.11
N THR A 154 7.60 0.77 11.88
CA THR A 154 9.03 0.81 11.53
C THR A 154 9.47 2.25 11.30
N ASP A 155 10.58 2.65 11.91
CA ASP A 155 11.15 3.98 11.72
C ASP A 155 11.65 4.17 10.27
N VAL A 156 11.26 5.30 9.68
CA VAL A 156 11.81 5.75 8.40
C VAL A 156 13.07 6.56 8.65
N ILE A 157 14.21 6.04 8.21
CA ILE A 157 15.49 6.73 8.36
C ILE A 157 15.53 7.90 7.36
N TRP A 158 15.66 9.13 7.89
CA TRP A 158 15.79 10.32 7.06
C TRP A 158 17.05 10.24 6.19
N PRO A 159 16.94 10.32 4.86
CA PRO A 159 18.12 10.28 3.98
C PRO A 159 19.04 11.47 4.23
N PHE A 160 20.33 11.24 4.35
CA PHE A 160 21.31 12.30 4.64
C PHE A 160 21.42 13.37 3.53
N PHE A 161 20.95 13.06 2.34
CA PHE A 161 21.03 13.93 1.16
C PHE A 161 19.76 14.74 0.92
N SER A 162 18.71 14.57 1.72
CA SER A 162 17.42 15.26 1.57
C SER A 162 17.11 16.14 2.77
N GLU A 163 16.63 17.34 2.52
CA GLU A 163 16.09 18.27 3.52
C GLU A 163 14.56 18.35 3.49
N MET A 164 13.91 17.66 2.52
CA MET A 164 12.47 17.73 2.29
C MET A 164 11.85 16.34 2.18
N LEU A 165 11.84 15.60 3.29
CA LEU A 165 11.09 14.35 3.36
C LEU A 165 9.62 14.63 3.61
N ASP A 166 8.75 13.99 2.85
CA ASP A 166 7.31 14.15 2.91
C ASP A 166 6.62 12.78 2.86
N TYR A 167 5.37 12.72 3.27
CA TYR A 167 4.53 11.54 3.17
C TYR A 167 3.58 11.64 1.97
N GLU A 168 3.27 10.51 1.36
CA GLU A 168 2.18 10.40 0.38
C GLU A 168 1.22 9.31 0.84
N MET A 169 0.01 9.72 1.25
CA MET A 169 -1.01 8.75 1.63
C MET A 169 -1.68 8.20 0.39
N GLU A 170 -1.50 6.91 0.17
CA GLU A 170 -1.95 6.21 -1.01
C GLU A 170 -2.93 5.08 -0.71
N PHE A 171 -3.66 4.70 -1.74
CA PHE A 171 -4.61 3.60 -1.72
C PHE A 171 -3.99 2.38 -2.40
N GLY A 172 -3.44 1.46 -1.59
CA GLY A 172 -2.86 0.22 -2.08
C GLY A 172 -3.92 -0.79 -2.51
N CYS A 173 -3.77 -1.36 -3.71
CA CYS A 173 -4.66 -2.37 -4.26
C CYS A 173 -3.89 -3.68 -4.49
N TRP A 174 -4.34 -4.75 -3.86
CA TRP A 174 -3.75 -6.08 -3.98
C TRP A 174 -4.50 -6.89 -5.03
N LEU A 175 -3.79 -7.34 -6.07
CA LEU A 175 -4.37 -8.20 -7.10
C LEU A 175 -4.18 -9.67 -6.71
N GLY A 176 -5.28 -10.42 -6.72
CA GLY A 176 -5.31 -11.87 -6.44
C GLY A 176 -5.39 -12.72 -7.69
N LYS A 177 -5.64 -12.11 -8.85
CA LYS A 177 -5.73 -12.82 -10.13
C LYS A 177 -4.85 -12.13 -11.16
N GLY A 178 -4.15 -12.92 -11.97
CA GLY A 178 -3.43 -12.44 -13.13
C GLY A 178 -4.33 -12.31 -14.36
N GLY A 179 -3.96 -11.43 -15.30
CA GLY A 179 -4.68 -11.27 -16.56
C GLY A 179 -3.89 -10.47 -17.58
N LYS A 180 -4.32 -10.56 -18.84
CA LYS A 180 -3.83 -9.75 -19.96
C LYS A 180 -5.04 -9.29 -20.76
N ASP A 181 -5.02 -8.03 -21.19
CA ASP A 181 -6.08 -7.43 -22.00
C ASP A 181 -7.48 -7.57 -21.34
N VAL A 182 -7.53 -7.37 -20.00
CA VAL A 182 -8.74 -7.52 -19.19
C VAL A 182 -9.68 -6.34 -19.47
N ASP A 183 -10.94 -6.64 -19.72
CA ASP A 183 -11.97 -5.63 -19.90
C ASP A 183 -12.14 -4.83 -18.59
N PRO A 184 -12.22 -3.49 -18.60
CA PRO A 184 -12.40 -2.67 -17.41
C PRO A 184 -13.54 -3.11 -16.50
N LYS A 185 -14.63 -3.63 -17.05
CA LYS A 185 -15.77 -4.14 -16.25
C LYS A 185 -15.42 -5.36 -15.39
N ASP A 186 -14.42 -6.15 -15.81
CA ASP A 186 -13.99 -7.39 -15.16
C ASP A 186 -12.75 -7.14 -14.25
N ALA A 187 -12.14 -5.94 -14.31
CA ALA A 187 -10.93 -5.62 -13.57
C ALA A 187 -11.11 -5.65 -12.05
N THR A 188 -12.30 -5.29 -11.55
CA THR A 188 -12.61 -5.33 -10.11
C THR A 188 -12.61 -6.75 -9.54
N ASP A 189 -12.89 -7.76 -10.34
CA ASP A 189 -12.89 -9.17 -9.92
C ASP A 189 -11.47 -9.72 -9.73
N MET A 190 -10.45 -8.97 -10.15
CA MET A 190 -9.05 -9.31 -9.93
C MET A 190 -8.52 -8.81 -8.59
N ILE A 191 -9.25 -7.92 -7.92
CA ILE A 191 -8.83 -7.30 -6.67
C ILE A 191 -9.08 -8.27 -5.53
N PHE A 192 -8.01 -8.57 -4.78
CA PHE A 192 -8.09 -9.34 -3.55
C PHE A 192 -8.48 -8.47 -2.34
N GLY A 193 -7.91 -7.28 -2.26
CA GLY A 193 -8.16 -6.37 -1.16
C GLY A 193 -7.38 -5.07 -1.26
N TYR A 194 -7.46 -4.30 -0.20
CA TYR A 194 -6.89 -2.95 -0.13
C TYR A 194 -6.09 -2.74 1.14
N SER A 195 -5.14 -1.83 1.08
CA SER A 195 -4.41 -1.33 2.24
C SER A 195 -4.13 0.16 2.09
N ILE A 196 -3.86 0.82 3.22
CA ILE A 196 -3.22 2.13 3.18
C ILE A 196 -1.74 1.90 2.88
N PHE A 197 -1.20 2.69 1.98
CA PHE A 197 0.21 2.75 1.67
C PHE A 197 0.72 4.18 1.89
N ASN A 198 1.97 4.33 2.29
CA ASN A 198 2.59 5.62 2.45
C ASN A 198 3.89 5.63 1.65
N ASP A 199 3.90 6.37 0.53
CA ASP A 199 5.11 6.56 -0.27
C ASP A 199 5.92 7.73 0.29
N ILE A 200 6.91 7.40 1.11
CA ILE A 200 7.78 8.40 1.71
C ILE A 200 8.72 8.97 0.66
N SER A 201 8.54 10.26 0.36
CA SER A 201 9.16 10.93 -0.78
C SER A 201 10.15 12.01 -0.36
N ALA A 202 11.34 12.00 -0.94
CA ALA A 202 12.30 13.09 -0.84
C ALA A 202 12.05 14.11 -1.95
N ARG A 203 11.43 15.25 -1.62
CA ARG A 203 10.92 16.24 -2.59
C ARG A 203 11.98 17.10 -3.24
N ASP A 204 13.21 17.00 -2.81
CA ASP A 204 14.35 17.80 -3.25
C ASP A 204 15.40 17.01 -4.04
N THR A 205 15.07 15.78 -4.43
CA THR A 205 15.95 14.88 -5.21
C THR A 205 15.37 14.53 -6.58
#